data_d084c7d97f54c3f4a76369651ba8a215
#
_entry.id   d084c7d97f54c3f4a76369651ba8a215
#
_cell.length_a   1.000
_cell.length_b   1.000
_cell.length_c   1.000
_cell.angle_alpha   90.00
_cell.angle_beta   90.00
_cell.angle_gamma   90.00
#
_symmetry.space_group_name_H-M   'P 1'
#
loop_
_entity.id
_entity.type
_entity.pdbx_description
1 polymer ?
#
loop_
_entity_poly.entity_id
_entity_poly.type
_entity_poly.pdbx_seq_one_letter_code
_entity_poly.pdbx_strand_id
1 'polypeptide(L)'
;LEVWHLTGRPLSFWHAQDSAQALPPMPPALLISLEPTDRQWLHARIALRFDTMLAQGFVEEVKRLRQRADLHAELPSMRCVGYRQAWHALYSNEPLEQWREKGIAATRQLAKRQITWLRSMPQRHVIACDGPDPQGEIIRRVSELLNR
;
A
#
# COMPACT_ATOMS: atom_id res chain seq x y z
N LEU A 1 -15.59 -15.81 11.73
CA LEU A 1 -15.78 -17.24 11.98
C LEU A 1 -14.56 -17.87 12.65
N GLU A 2 -13.35 -17.64 12.17
CA GLU A 2 -12.12 -18.22 12.69
C GLU A 2 -11.91 -17.91 14.18
N VAL A 3 -12.05 -16.65 14.60
CA VAL A 3 -11.95 -16.24 16.02
C VAL A 3 -12.98 -16.96 16.89
N TRP A 4 -14.20 -17.15 16.39
CA TRP A 4 -15.25 -17.91 17.10
C TRP A 4 -14.87 -19.36 17.27
N HIS A 5 -14.36 -20.01 16.23
CA HIS A 5 -13.95 -21.41 16.29
C HIS A 5 -12.80 -21.66 17.26
N LEU A 6 -11.85 -20.71 17.33
CA LEU A 6 -10.68 -20.82 18.21
C LEU A 6 -10.98 -20.46 19.67
N THR A 7 -11.91 -19.53 19.91
CA THR A 7 -12.07 -18.92 21.25
C THR A 7 -13.45 -19.12 21.86
N GLY A 8 -14.44 -19.58 21.09
CA GLY A 8 -15.85 -19.67 21.50
C GLY A 8 -16.53 -18.32 21.74
N ARG A 9 -15.88 -17.20 21.33
CA ARG A 9 -16.39 -15.84 21.53
C ARG A 9 -16.36 -15.04 20.25
N PRO A 10 -17.35 -14.14 20.01
CA PRO A 10 -17.36 -13.30 18.81
C PRO A 10 -16.25 -12.25 18.86
N LEU A 11 -15.80 -11.80 17.69
CA LEU A 11 -14.77 -10.77 17.57
C LEU A 11 -15.12 -9.47 18.31
N SER A 12 -16.41 -9.11 18.32
CA SER A 12 -16.92 -7.94 19.06
C SER A 12 -16.68 -8.01 20.57
N PHE A 13 -16.64 -9.20 21.17
CA PHE A 13 -16.28 -9.36 22.57
C PHE A 13 -14.83 -8.95 22.84
N TRP A 14 -13.91 -9.34 21.95
CA TRP A 14 -12.48 -9.00 22.07
C TRP A 14 -12.25 -7.51 21.85
N HIS A 15 -12.91 -6.90 20.87
CA HIS A 15 -12.85 -5.45 20.66
C HIS A 15 -13.37 -4.64 21.85
N ALA A 16 -14.43 -5.10 22.52
CA ALA A 16 -14.94 -4.42 23.71
C ALA A 16 -13.95 -4.55 24.89
N GLN A 17 -13.25 -5.68 25.01
CA GLN A 17 -12.26 -5.91 26.06
C GLN A 17 -11.01 -5.04 25.86
N ASP A 18 -10.51 -4.93 24.62
CA ASP A 18 -9.38 -4.04 24.27
C ASP A 18 -9.72 -2.57 24.53
N SER A 19 -10.97 -2.16 24.25
CA SER A 19 -11.44 -0.78 24.53
C SER A 19 -11.53 -0.47 26.03
N ALA A 20 -11.65 -1.48 26.88
CA ALA A 20 -11.72 -1.32 28.34
C ALA A 20 -10.32 -1.32 29.00
N GLN A 21 -9.29 -1.81 28.35
CA GLN A 21 -7.91 -1.70 28.81
C GLN A 21 -7.35 -0.34 28.40
N ALA A 22 -7.17 0.56 29.36
CA ALA A 22 -6.46 1.81 29.13
C ALA A 22 -5.04 1.48 28.65
N LEU A 23 -4.79 1.68 27.37
CA LEU A 23 -3.45 1.60 26.81
C LEU A 23 -2.56 2.64 27.54
N PRO A 24 -1.29 2.33 27.82
CA PRO A 24 -0.39 3.32 28.38
C PRO A 24 -0.37 4.54 27.45
N PRO A 25 -0.23 5.77 28.02
CA PRO A 25 -0.22 6.97 27.20
C PRO A 25 0.84 6.84 26.12
N MET A 26 0.41 6.86 24.86
CA MET A 26 1.33 6.84 23.74
C MET A 26 2.16 8.12 23.75
N PRO A 27 3.46 8.04 23.45
CA PRO A 27 4.26 9.25 23.27
C PRO A 27 3.64 10.12 22.16
N PRO A 28 3.85 11.44 22.20
CA PRO A 28 3.35 12.32 21.14
C PRO A 28 3.84 11.82 19.78
N ALA A 29 2.90 11.59 18.89
CA ALA A 29 3.18 11.07 17.55
C ALA A 29 2.63 12.04 16.49
N LEU A 30 3.43 12.29 15.46
CA LEU A 30 3.02 13.06 14.29
C LEU A 30 2.70 12.11 13.14
N LEU A 31 1.43 12.08 12.74
CA LEU A 31 1.01 11.32 11.57
C LEU A 31 1.00 12.23 10.34
N ILE A 32 1.95 12.05 9.44
CA ILE A 32 2.03 12.77 8.17
C ILE A 32 1.47 11.89 7.06
N SER A 33 0.52 12.42 6.29
CA SER A 33 -0.08 11.78 5.13
C SER A 33 0.33 12.53 3.87
N LEU A 34 1.04 11.84 2.97
CA LEU A 34 1.39 12.37 1.66
C LEU A 34 0.24 12.06 0.69
N GLU A 35 -0.56 13.06 0.38
CA GLU A 35 -1.71 12.92 -0.49
C GLU A 35 -1.56 13.81 -1.74
N PRO A 36 -1.80 13.29 -2.95
CA PRO A 36 -1.80 14.12 -4.15
C PRO A 36 -3.03 15.02 -4.16
N THR A 37 -2.88 16.26 -4.58
CA THR A 37 -3.99 17.17 -4.87
C THR A 37 -4.56 16.90 -6.25
N ASP A 38 -3.70 16.52 -7.20
CA ASP A 38 -4.09 16.13 -8.55
C ASP A 38 -4.09 14.60 -8.74
N ARG A 39 -5.28 14.07 -9.01
CA ARG A 39 -5.46 12.65 -9.29
C ARG A 39 -4.81 12.24 -10.62
N GLN A 40 -4.76 13.11 -11.61
CA GLN A 40 -4.16 12.81 -12.90
C GLN A 40 -2.64 12.70 -12.76
N TRP A 41 -2.04 13.58 -11.98
CA TRP A 41 -0.63 13.50 -11.61
C TRP A 41 -0.28 12.14 -10.99
N LEU A 42 -1.07 11.68 -9.99
CA LEU A 42 -0.87 10.37 -9.39
C LEU A 42 -0.97 9.24 -10.42
N HIS A 43 -1.96 9.28 -11.30
CA HIS A 43 -2.16 8.27 -12.33
C HIS A 43 -1.00 8.22 -13.33
N ALA A 44 -0.46 9.37 -13.73
CA ALA A 44 0.72 9.46 -14.58
C ALA A 44 1.97 8.88 -13.89
N ARG A 45 2.17 9.21 -12.61
CA ARG A 45 3.27 8.65 -11.80
C ARG A 45 3.20 7.13 -11.66
N ILE A 46 2.00 6.58 -11.46
CA ILE A 46 1.79 5.13 -11.39
C ILE A 46 2.17 4.47 -12.72
N ALA A 47 1.72 5.03 -13.85
CA ALA A 47 2.04 4.48 -15.17
C ALA A 47 3.54 4.54 -15.45
N LEU A 48 4.17 5.70 -15.24
CA LEU A 48 5.61 5.88 -15.42
C LEU A 48 6.44 4.91 -14.54
N ARG A 49 6.06 4.75 -13.26
CA ARG A 49 6.73 3.80 -12.37
C ARG A 49 6.62 2.37 -12.88
N PHE A 50 5.44 1.97 -13.36
CA PHE A 50 5.22 0.64 -13.90
C PHE A 50 6.09 0.39 -15.14
N ASP A 51 6.14 1.35 -16.07
CA ASP A 51 6.98 1.28 -17.26
C ASP A 51 8.47 1.20 -16.92
N THR A 52 8.90 1.98 -15.92
CA THR A 52 10.27 1.92 -15.41
C THR A 52 10.61 0.53 -14.84
N MET A 53 9.70 -0.07 -14.06
CA MET A 53 9.89 -1.43 -13.53
C MET A 53 10.01 -2.46 -14.65
N LEU A 54 9.19 -2.37 -15.69
CA LEU A 54 9.29 -3.24 -16.86
C LEU A 54 10.65 -3.11 -17.57
N ALA A 55 11.08 -1.87 -17.81
CA ALA A 55 12.37 -1.59 -18.43
C ALA A 55 13.56 -2.08 -17.59
N GLN A 56 13.42 -2.12 -16.27
CA GLN A 56 14.43 -2.60 -15.33
C GLN A 56 14.44 -4.13 -15.13
N GLY A 57 13.62 -4.87 -15.88
CA GLY A 57 13.66 -6.33 -15.87
C GLY A 57 12.69 -7.00 -14.90
N PHE A 58 11.60 -6.34 -14.53
CA PHE A 58 10.58 -6.91 -13.65
C PHE A 58 10.00 -8.23 -14.16
N VAL A 59 9.85 -8.40 -15.48
CA VAL A 59 9.40 -9.66 -16.09
C VAL A 59 10.34 -10.80 -15.76
N GLU A 60 11.64 -10.58 -15.96
CA GLU A 60 12.68 -11.58 -15.71
C GLU A 60 12.82 -11.89 -14.21
N GLU A 61 12.62 -10.91 -13.36
CA GLU A 61 12.55 -11.13 -11.92
C GLU A 61 11.42 -12.11 -11.57
N VAL A 62 10.19 -11.87 -12.03
CA VAL A 62 9.07 -12.75 -11.76
C VAL A 62 9.26 -14.15 -12.35
N LYS A 63 9.85 -14.27 -13.55
CA LYS A 63 10.21 -15.57 -14.12
C LYS A 63 11.16 -16.36 -13.20
N ARG A 64 12.20 -15.71 -12.67
CA ARG A 64 13.14 -16.36 -11.72
C ARG A 64 12.42 -16.77 -10.42
N LEU A 65 11.55 -15.92 -9.88
CA LEU A 65 10.77 -16.25 -8.68
C LEU A 65 9.86 -17.46 -8.89
N ARG A 66 9.24 -17.59 -10.06
CA ARG A 66 8.41 -18.74 -10.41
C ARG A 66 9.14 -20.07 -10.52
N GLN A 67 10.45 -20.05 -10.75
CA GLN A 67 11.28 -21.25 -10.78
C GLN A 67 11.60 -21.81 -9.39
N ARG A 68 11.35 -21.04 -8.35
CA ARG A 68 11.59 -21.48 -6.98
C ARG A 68 10.45 -22.38 -6.49
N ALA A 69 10.79 -23.53 -5.93
CA ALA A 69 9.81 -24.51 -5.45
C ALA A 69 9.08 -24.07 -4.17
N ASP A 70 9.66 -23.12 -3.42
CA ASP A 70 9.09 -22.57 -2.19
C ASP A 70 8.12 -21.39 -2.42
N LEU A 71 7.94 -20.96 -3.68
CA LEU A 71 7.05 -19.84 -4.04
C LEU A 71 5.87 -20.30 -4.90
N HIS A 72 4.68 -19.81 -4.54
CA HIS A 72 3.44 -20.06 -5.29
C HIS A 72 2.50 -18.84 -5.22
N ALA A 73 1.52 -18.76 -6.12
CA ALA A 73 0.64 -17.60 -6.31
C ALA A 73 -0.13 -17.17 -5.04
N GLU A 74 -0.41 -18.10 -4.13
CA GLU A 74 -1.22 -17.85 -2.94
C GLU A 74 -0.42 -17.29 -1.76
N LEU A 75 0.91 -17.24 -1.85
CA LEU A 75 1.72 -16.61 -0.80
C LEU A 75 1.40 -15.11 -0.68
N PRO A 76 1.35 -14.55 0.53
CA PRO A 76 1.07 -13.13 0.75
C PRO A 76 1.99 -12.21 -0.06
N SER A 77 3.29 -12.54 -0.17
CA SER A 77 4.27 -11.79 -0.97
C SER A 77 3.93 -11.79 -2.46
N MET A 78 3.48 -12.92 -3.01
CA MET A 78 3.11 -13.05 -4.43
C MET A 78 1.73 -12.46 -4.73
N ARG A 79 0.90 -12.24 -3.72
CA ARG A 79 -0.40 -11.57 -3.85
C ARG A 79 -0.30 -10.05 -3.86
N CYS A 80 0.89 -9.47 -3.66
CA CYS A 80 1.11 -8.04 -3.80
C CYS A 80 0.76 -7.55 -5.22
N VAL A 81 0.27 -6.30 -5.29
CA VAL A 81 -0.05 -5.65 -6.58
C VAL A 81 1.23 -5.56 -7.42
N GLY A 82 1.12 -5.88 -8.69
CA GLY A 82 2.23 -6.04 -9.61
C GLY A 82 2.64 -7.51 -9.74
N TYR A 83 3.14 -8.14 -8.67
CA TYR A 83 3.54 -9.55 -8.71
C TYR A 83 2.37 -10.48 -9.05
N ARG A 84 1.22 -10.29 -8.45
CA ARG A 84 0.02 -11.08 -8.76
C ARG A 84 -0.36 -11.00 -10.24
N GLN A 85 -0.39 -9.80 -10.82
CA GLN A 85 -0.72 -9.61 -12.22
C GLN A 85 0.34 -10.25 -13.13
N ALA A 86 1.63 -10.05 -12.84
CA ALA A 86 2.72 -10.64 -13.59
C ALA A 86 2.72 -12.17 -13.51
N TRP A 87 2.46 -12.74 -12.31
CA TRP A 87 2.37 -14.18 -12.12
C TRP A 87 1.28 -14.82 -12.98
N HIS A 88 0.08 -14.23 -12.97
CA HIS A 88 -1.04 -14.68 -13.79
C HIS A 88 -0.75 -14.51 -15.28
N ALA A 89 -0.23 -13.37 -15.70
CA ALA A 89 0.08 -13.11 -17.10
C ALA A 89 1.11 -14.10 -17.68
N LEU A 90 2.14 -14.43 -16.90
CA LEU A 90 3.13 -15.44 -17.29
C LEU A 90 2.56 -16.86 -17.29
N TYR A 91 1.53 -17.15 -16.51
CA TYR A 91 0.84 -18.44 -16.52
C TYR A 91 -0.04 -18.61 -17.77
N SER A 92 -0.76 -17.56 -18.15
CA SER A 92 -1.68 -17.55 -19.29
C SER A 92 -1.07 -17.11 -20.62
N ASN A 93 0.26 -16.86 -20.68
CA ASN A 93 0.95 -16.27 -21.83
C ASN A 93 0.28 -14.99 -22.35
N GLU A 94 -0.18 -14.15 -21.42
CA GLU A 94 -0.86 -12.91 -21.76
C GLU A 94 0.14 -11.90 -22.36
N PRO A 95 -0.26 -11.14 -23.42
CA PRO A 95 0.57 -10.08 -23.98
C PRO A 95 0.98 -9.04 -22.95
N LEU A 96 2.25 -8.60 -23.01
CA LEU A 96 2.83 -7.64 -22.07
C LEU A 96 1.99 -6.38 -21.88
N GLU A 97 1.42 -5.87 -22.98
CA GLU A 97 0.59 -4.67 -22.96
C GLU A 97 -0.66 -4.84 -22.08
N GLN A 98 -1.34 -5.97 -22.20
CA GLN A 98 -2.57 -6.23 -21.44
C GLN A 98 -2.30 -6.33 -19.93
N TRP A 99 -1.27 -7.05 -19.53
CA TRP A 99 -0.99 -7.13 -18.10
C TRP A 99 -0.33 -5.87 -17.53
N ARG A 100 0.37 -5.07 -18.35
CA ARG A 100 0.79 -3.72 -18.01
C ARG A 100 -0.42 -2.87 -17.63
N GLU A 101 -1.45 -2.83 -18.46
CA GLU A 101 -2.68 -2.11 -18.18
C GLU A 101 -3.38 -2.61 -16.92
N LYS A 102 -3.48 -3.92 -16.74
CA LYS A 102 -4.03 -4.53 -15.53
C LYS A 102 -3.23 -4.18 -14.27
N GLY A 103 -1.92 -4.17 -14.37
CA GLY A 103 -1.02 -3.78 -13.27
C GLY A 103 -1.19 -2.32 -12.89
N ILE A 104 -1.24 -1.42 -13.86
CA ILE A 104 -1.51 0.02 -13.66
C ILE A 104 -2.88 0.22 -13.01
N ALA A 105 -3.93 -0.42 -13.56
CA ALA A 105 -5.28 -0.32 -13.02
C ALA A 105 -5.36 -0.82 -11.57
N ALA A 106 -4.76 -1.96 -11.26
CA ALA A 106 -4.72 -2.52 -9.91
C ALA A 106 -3.98 -1.59 -8.93
N THR A 107 -2.89 -0.96 -9.37
CA THR A 107 -2.12 0.00 -8.57
C THR A 107 -2.94 1.27 -8.29
N ARG A 108 -3.68 1.79 -9.29
CA ARG A 108 -4.62 2.91 -9.10
C ARG A 108 -5.71 2.58 -8.08
N GLN A 109 -6.25 1.36 -8.12
CA GLN A 109 -7.23 0.91 -7.13
C GLN A 109 -6.64 0.78 -5.73
N LEU A 110 -5.40 0.30 -5.60
CA LEU A 110 -4.70 0.27 -4.33
C LEU A 110 -4.50 1.69 -3.78
N ALA A 111 -4.01 2.62 -4.58
CA ALA A 111 -3.83 4.02 -4.19
C ALA A 111 -5.15 4.66 -3.73
N LYS A 112 -6.27 4.41 -4.43
CA LYS A 112 -7.60 4.87 -4.02
C LYS A 112 -7.97 4.36 -2.62
N ARG A 113 -7.74 3.06 -2.34
CA ARG A 113 -8.02 2.48 -1.01
C ARG A 113 -7.13 3.09 0.07
N GLN A 114 -5.85 3.30 -0.22
CA GLN A 114 -4.92 3.95 0.72
C GLN A 114 -5.38 5.36 1.09
N ILE A 115 -5.74 6.18 0.11
CA ILE A 115 -6.26 7.54 0.34
C ILE A 115 -7.56 7.50 1.15
N THR A 116 -8.48 6.58 0.83
CA THR A 116 -9.73 6.41 1.59
C THR A 116 -9.45 6.05 3.05
N TRP A 117 -8.50 5.14 3.29
CA TRP A 117 -8.11 4.73 4.63
C TRP A 117 -7.44 5.88 5.40
N LEU A 118 -6.50 6.60 4.77
CA LEU A 118 -5.86 7.77 5.38
C LEU A 118 -6.87 8.85 5.78
N ARG A 119 -7.91 9.06 4.98
CA ARG A 119 -8.99 10.02 5.30
C ARG A 119 -9.80 9.66 6.53
N SER A 120 -9.82 8.40 6.96
CA SER A 120 -10.45 8.00 8.22
C SER A 120 -9.64 8.37 9.47
N MET A 121 -8.42 8.91 9.31
CA MET A 121 -7.54 9.34 10.39
C MET A 121 -7.59 10.87 10.54
N PRO A 122 -8.46 11.44 11.39
CA PRO A 122 -8.67 12.89 11.47
C PRO A 122 -7.44 13.64 11.98
N GLN A 123 -6.58 13.00 12.77
CA GLN A 123 -5.37 13.59 13.34
C GLN A 123 -4.19 13.67 12.37
N ARG A 124 -4.34 13.19 11.12
CA ARG A 124 -3.27 13.23 10.13
C ARG A 124 -2.99 14.64 9.65
N HIS A 125 -1.74 14.97 9.49
CA HIS A 125 -1.28 16.18 8.80
C HIS A 125 -1.09 15.87 7.32
N VAL A 126 -1.92 16.46 6.47
CA VAL A 126 -1.86 16.23 5.02
C VAL A 126 -0.82 17.14 4.41
N ILE A 127 0.11 16.56 3.66
CA ILE A 127 1.08 17.28 2.83
C ILE A 127 0.86 16.87 1.38
N ALA A 128 0.75 17.87 0.49
CA ALA A 128 0.60 17.65 -0.94
C ALA A 128 1.88 17.07 -1.53
N CYS A 129 1.86 15.77 -1.92
CA CYS A 129 3.05 15.13 -2.49
C CYS A 129 3.36 15.57 -3.94
N ASP A 130 2.44 16.25 -4.59
CA ASP A 130 2.57 16.92 -5.89
C ASP A 130 2.87 18.43 -5.77
N GLY A 131 3.09 18.92 -4.55
CA GLY A 131 3.51 20.30 -4.29
C GLY A 131 4.97 20.58 -4.66
N PRO A 132 5.41 21.83 -4.59
CA PRO A 132 6.75 22.24 -5.01
C PRO A 132 7.87 21.71 -4.11
N ASP A 133 7.62 21.56 -2.81
CA ASP A 133 8.62 21.11 -1.83
C ASP A 133 7.99 20.27 -0.69
N PRO A 134 7.47 19.08 -0.97
CA PRO A 134 6.88 18.23 0.05
C PRO A 134 7.91 17.78 1.10
N GLN A 135 9.17 17.59 0.71
CA GLN A 135 10.23 17.17 1.61
C GLN A 135 10.57 18.24 2.65
N GLY A 136 10.73 19.49 2.23
CA GLY A 136 10.97 20.59 3.15
C GLY A 136 9.82 20.82 4.11
N GLU A 137 8.56 20.63 3.65
CA GLU A 137 7.40 20.73 4.53
C GLU A 137 7.38 19.63 5.59
N ILE A 138 7.72 18.38 5.22
CA ILE A 138 7.86 17.28 6.18
C ILE A 138 8.90 17.61 7.25
N ILE A 139 10.11 18.03 6.83
CA ILE A 139 11.21 18.34 7.73
C ILE A 139 10.80 19.46 8.69
N ARG A 140 10.16 20.50 8.23
CA ARG A 140 9.68 21.61 9.06
C ARG A 140 8.69 21.11 10.12
N ARG A 141 7.69 20.30 9.74
CA ARG A 141 6.69 19.73 10.67
C ARG A 141 7.32 18.85 11.74
N VAL A 142 8.27 18.01 11.35
CA VAL A 142 9.00 17.15 12.30
C VAL A 142 9.83 18.00 13.26
N SER A 143 10.54 19.02 12.77
CA SER A 143 11.32 19.93 13.60
C SER A 143 10.46 20.70 14.61
N GLU A 144 9.27 21.16 14.21
CA GLU A 144 8.31 21.79 15.12
C GLU A 144 7.85 20.86 16.28
N LEU A 145 7.75 19.56 16.01
CA LEU A 145 7.40 18.58 17.03
C LEU A 145 8.55 18.35 18.03
N LEU A 146 9.79 18.27 17.52
CA LEU A 146 10.98 17.98 18.33
C LEU A 146 11.38 19.16 19.22
N ASN A 147 10.97 20.39 18.88
CA ASN A 147 11.27 21.60 19.62
C ASN A 147 10.19 22.00 20.66
N ARG A 148 9.18 21.14 20.86
CA ARG A 148 8.15 21.26 21.90
C ARG A 148 8.48 20.44 23.12
#